data_52764b138533ae5d28ef64022a75ffbd
#
_entry.id   52764b138533ae5d28ef64022a75ffbd
#
_cell.length_a   1.000
_cell.length_b   1.000
_cell.length_c   1.000
_cell.angle_alpha   90.00
_cell.angle_beta   90.00
_cell.angle_gamma   90.00
#
_symmetry.space_group_name_H-M   'P 1'
#
loop_
_entity.id
_entity.type
_entity.pdbx_description
1 polymer ?
#
loop_
_entity_poly.entity_id
_entity_poly.type
_entity_poly.pdbx_seq_one_letter_code
_entity_poly.pdbx_strand_id
1 'polypeptide(L)'
;MKKLTWFAFFLILTVSCLDEPDCFQLHNDIIGITFRVIGTGQGDSVVLKEPGSGKWVKLISLEGKLNYFETEGSLSFDEVDRTRALSFAYDVKNQYISEECGSSFELSNLRILNHEFDSVRVVNSSPTKAGGPNIDIYRCPETDTLAIEFYQLSGTTNGVTISNPQARLRSHKFNSIKDINGKTLYSDTFLTTVKLPVDLTKNSAAYTFETELSTYTLNVTYNLTTEERYRPCGVQTFVNNLTYREHTFDSVSYGLDDLGEPVRALLDPHATNLRVFSCPPTNLLKVDFVTGANNVLKGVTITSITADHLSDDLIGDEPITTNTVTLPVDVNSDVSTFRIVHSDNIVETLSVEYNKSSLTLFNACPNPVITGLREASEVANINIPNNGRTLQFPAVRNVEITVN
;
A
#
# COMPACT_ATOMS: atom_id res chain seq x y z
N MET A 1 10.62 45.05 58.85
CA MET A 1 10.86 44.04 57.80
C MET A 1 10.56 42.55 58.19
N LYS A 2 10.63 42.15 59.46
CA LYS A 2 10.37 40.77 59.91
C LYS A 2 8.90 40.31 59.84
N LYS A 3 7.91 41.20 59.79
CA LYS A 3 6.49 40.86 59.76
C LYS A 3 5.96 40.60 58.32
N LEU A 4 6.66 41.13 57.31
CA LEU A 4 6.27 40.96 55.91
C LEU A 4 6.69 39.56 55.34
N THR A 5 7.80 39.06 55.88
CA THR A 5 8.28 37.70 55.47
C THR A 5 7.39 36.55 55.97
N TRP A 6 6.74 36.72 57.11
CA TRP A 6 5.83 35.72 57.66
C TRP A 6 4.50 35.67 56.91
N PHE A 7 4.03 36.79 56.38
CA PHE A 7 2.81 36.85 55.61
C PHE A 7 3.00 36.22 54.21
N ALA A 8 4.17 36.43 53.61
CA ALA A 8 4.52 35.76 52.31
C ALA A 8 4.69 34.26 52.46
N PHE A 9 5.22 33.78 53.60
CA PHE A 9 5.35 32.37 53.87
C PHE A 9 4.00 31.67 54.10
N PHE A 10 3.05 32.37 54.72
CA PHE A 10 1.69 31.87 54.95
C PHE A 10 0.89 31.85 53.64
N LEU A 11 1.12 32.82 52.73
CA LEU A 11 0.46 32.84 51.41
C LEU A 11 0.97 31.72 50.48
N ILE A 12 2.25 31.33 50.59
CA ILE A 12 2.81 30.23 49.81
C ILE A 12 2.28 28.86 50.28
N LEU A 13 1.98 28.71 51.56
CA LEU A 13 1.41 27.49 52.14
C LEU A 13 -0.06 27.30 51.80
N THR A 14 -0.79 28.36 51.48
CA THR A 14 -2.21 28.24 51.09
C THR A 14 -2.42 27.98 49.60
N VAL A 15 -1.40 28.19 48.75
CA VAL A 15 -1.46 27.91 47.30
C VAL A 15 -1.05 26.46 46.96
N SER A 16 -0.39 25.77 47.90
CA SER A 16 0.10 24.40 47.67
C SER A 16 -0.92 23.29 47.98
N CYS A 17 -2.16 23.63 48.30
CA CYS A 17 -3.21 22.65 48.63
C CYS A 17 -4.42 22.71 47.70
N LEU A 18 -4.24 23.14 46.46
CA LEU A 18 -5.25 23.01 45.40
C LEU A 18 -4.72 22.06 44.30
N ASP A 19 -4.18 20.92 44.70
CA ASP A 19 -4.20 19.79 43.79
C ASP A 19 -5.67 19.34 43.71
N GLU A 20 -6.34 19.68 42.63
CA GLU A 20 -7.63 19.12 42.34
C GLU A 20 -7.49 17.60 42.42
N PRO A 21 -8.30 16.92 43.23
CA PRO A 21 -8.24 15.47 43.32
C PRO A 21 -8.42 14.89 41.91
N ASP A 22 -7.51 14.05 41.48
CA ASP A 22 -7.48 13.50 40.12
C ASP A 22 -8.65 12.47 39.96
N CYS A 23 -9.87 12.99 40.05
CA CYS A 23 -11.12 12.23 40.00
C CYS A 23 -11.36 11.54 38.65
N PHE A 24 -10.57 11.93 37.62
CA PHE A 24 -10.70 11.41 36.26
C PHE A 24 -10.00 10.08 36.02
N GLN A 25 -9.17 9.60 36.96
CA GLN A 25 -8.42 8.34 36.76
C GLN A 25 -9.26 7.06 36.96
N LEU A 26 -10.48 7.17 37.41
CA LEU A 26 -11.27 6.03 37.88
C LEU A 26 -12.38 5.54 36.92
N HIS A 27 -12.49 6.11 35.73
CA HIS A 27 -13.47 5.64 34.75
C HIS A 27 -12.86 4.55 33.87
N ASN A 28 -13.24 3.32 34.13
CA ASN A 28 -12.81 2.14 33.37
C ASN A 28 -13.97 1.70 32.45
N ASP A 29 -14.22 2.45 31.39
CA ASP A 29 -15.36 2.28 30.49
C ASP A 29 -14.98 1.98 29.05
N ILE A 30 -13.71 1.75 28.77
CA ILE A 30 -13.24 1.44 27.43
C ILE A 30 -12.93 -0.06 27.32
N ILE A 31 -13.55 -0.69 26.32
CA ILE A 31 -13.27 -2.06 25.91
C ILE A 31 -12.38 -2.05 24.68
N GLY A 32 -11.24 -2.71 24.76
CA GLY A 32 -10.33 -2.92 23.62
C GLY A 32 -10.59 -4.27 22.95
N ILE A 33 -10.73 -4.27 21.63
CA ILE A 33 -10.95 -5.45 20.81
C ILE A 33 -9.80 -5.59 19.83
N THR A 34 -9.20 -6.77 19.76
CA THR A 34 -8.13 -7.10 18.82
C THR A 34 -8.56 -8.22 17.90
N PHE A 35 -8.28 -8.07 16.60
CA PHE A 35 -8.52 -9.12 15.62
C PHE A 35 -7.27 -9.98 15.45
N ARG A 36 -7.46 -11.30 15.36
CA ARG A 36 -6.38 -12.28 15.23
C ARG A 36 -6.74 -13.38 14.25
N VAL A 37 -5.73 -14.01 13.67
CA VAL A 37 -5.90 -15.23 12.86
C VAL A 37 -5.69 -16.47 13.70
N ILE A 38 -6.59 -17.43 13.58
CA ILE A 38 -6.46 -18.73 14.24
C ILE A 38 -5.22 -19.45 13.72
N GLY A 39 -4.41 -19.98 14.66
CA GLY A 39 -3.22 -20.77 14.34
C GLY A 39 -1.92 -19.99 14.22
N THR A 40 -1.94 -18.72 13.86
CA THR A 40 -0.73 -17.89 13.78
C THR A 40 -0.49 -17.07 15.05
N GLY A 41 -1.55 -16.74 15.80
CA GLY A 41 -1.49 -15.84 16.95
C GLY A 41 -1.18 -14.39 16.60
N GLN A 42 -0.95 -14.08 15.32
CA GLN A 42 -0.68 -12.74 14.83
C GLN A 42 -1.94 -11.88 14.79
N GLY A 43 -1.75 -10.57 14.88
CA GLY A 43 -2.84 -9.62 14.67
C GLY A 43 -3.35 -9.71 13.24
N ASP A 44 -4.66 -9.72 13.06
CA ASP A 44 -5.32 -9.63 11.76
C ASP A 44 -5.80 -8.21 11.53
N SER A 45 -5.81 -7.77 10.28
CA SER A 45 -6.41 -6.50 9.90
C SER A 45 -7.73 -6.73 9.20
N VAL A 46 -8.79 -6.16 9.76
CA VAL A 46 -10.12 -6.17 9.16
C VAL A 46 -10.44 -4.82 8.53
N VAL A 47 -11.21 -4.84 7.45
CA VAL A 47 -11.73 -3.63 6.82
C VAL A 47 -13.16 -3.44 7.30
N LEU A 48 -13.36 -2.43 8.12
CA LEU A 48 -14.66 -2.10 8.72
C LEU A 48 -15.12 -0.75 8.23
N LYS A 49 -16.45 -0.59 8.17
CA LYS A 49 -17.07 0.71 7.91
C LYS A 49 -17.08 1.53 9.21
N GLU A 50 -16.45 2.68 9.17
CA GLU A 50 -16.39 3.57 10.33
C GLU A 50 -17.78 4.15 10.62
N PRO A 51 -18.30 4.00 11.85
CA PRO A 51 -19.58 4.58 12.24
C PRO A 51 -19.58 6.11 12.06
N GLY A 52 -20.61 6.64 11.43
CA GLY A 52 -20.80 8.08 11.23
C GLY A 52 -20.12 8.67 9.98
N SER A 53 -18.94 8.26 9.59
CA SER A 53 -18.27 8.73 8.36
C SER A 53 -18.67 7.91 7.13
N GLY A 54 -19.05 6.66 7.32
CA GLY A 54 -19.35 5.69 6.26
C GLY A 54 -18.13 5.26 5.47
N LYS A 55 -16.92 5.66 5.86
CA LYS A 55 -15.67 5.30 5.21
C LYS A 55 -15.22 3.89 5.63
N TRP A 56 -14.59 3.17 4.70
CA TRP A 56 -13.94 1.91 4.98
C TRP A 56 -12.54 2.14 5.57
N VAL A 57 -12.28 1.57 6.74
CA VAL A 57 -11.00 1.72 7.46
C VAL A 57 -10.44 0.35 7.76
N LYS A 58 -9.14 0.20 7.55
CA LYS A 58 -8.42 -1.03 7.89
C LYS A 58 -7.91 -0.93 9.34
N LEU A 59 -8.36 -1.83 10.21
CA LEU A 59 -8.08 -1.82 11.64
C LEU A 59 -7.52 -3.17 12.10
N ILE A 60 -6.56 -3.15 13.01
CA ILE A 60 -6.06 -4.34 13.74
C ILE A 60 -6.75 -4.43 15.10
N SER A 61 -7.11 -3.30 15.67
CA SER A 61 -7.82 -3.17 16.94
C SER A 61 -8.78 -2.01 16.91
N LEU A 62 -9.80 -2.07 17.74
CA LEU A 62 -10.73 -0.97 17.96
C LEU A 62 -11.06 -0.84 19.45
N GLU A 63 -11.52 0.31 19.83
CA GLU A 63 -11.98 0.60 21.17
C GLU A 63 -13.48 0.97 21.14
N GLY A 64 -14.21 0.46 22.11
CA GLY A 64 -15.60 0.77 22.32
C GLY A 64 -15.83 1.35 23.72
N LYS A 65 -16.78 2.26 23.84
CA LYS A 65 -17.18 2.82 25.13
C LYS A 65 -18.36 2.04 25.69
N LEU A 66 -18.28 1.63 26.96
CA LEU A 66 -19.33 0.93 27.68
C LEU A 66 -20.25 1.89 28.42
N ASN A 67 -21.48 1.45 28.65
CA ASN A 67 -22.48 2.24 29.36
C ASN A 67 -22.55 1.78 30.83
N TYR A 68 -22.39 2.68 31.77
CA TYR A 68 -22.51 2.38 33.21
C TYR A 68 -23.93 2.07 33.70
N PHE A 69 -24.91 2.36 32.91
CA PHE A 69 -26.34 2.15 33.27
C PHE A 69 -26.88 0.83 32.71
N GLU A 70 -26.03 0.10 32.00
CA GLU A 70 -26.34 -1.20 31.40
C GLU A 70 -25.37 -2.25 31.90
N THR A 71 -25.78 -3.50 31.87
CA THR A 71 -24.94 -4.66 32.22
C THR A 71 -24.65 -5.53 31.02
N GLU A 72 -25.15 -5.16 29.87
CA GLU A 72 -24.98 -5.83 28.60
C GLU A 72 -24.66 -4.81 27.50
N GLY A 73 -23.91 -5.21 26.52
CA GLY A 73 -23.58 -4.41 25.34
C GLY A 73 -23.52 -5.26 24.09
N SER A 74 -23.68 -4.60 22.95
CA SER A 74 -23.49 -5.23 21.65
C SER A 74 -22.72 -4.31 20.73
N LEU A 75 -21.86 -4.90 19.90
CA LEU A 75 -21.14 -4.21 18.83
C LEU A 75 -21.49 -4.86 17.51
N SER A 76 -21.69 -4.03 16.50
CA SER A 76 -21.91 -4.44 15.12
C SER A 76 -20.70 -4.04 14.28
N PHE A 77 -20.22 -4.96 13.47
CA PHE A 77 -19.05 -4.80 12.61
C PHE A 77 -19.49 -4.95 11.17
N ASP A 78 -19.58 -3.84 10.46
CA ASP A 78 -19.87 -3.83 9.03
C ASP A 78 -18.59 -4.16 8.26
N GLU A 79 -18.43 -5.41 7.83
CA GLU A 79 -17.40 -5.88 6.91
C GLU A 79 -17.86 -5.65 5.45
N VAL A 80 -16.95 -5.80 4.49
CA VAL A 80 -17.23 -5.53 3.07
C VAL A 80 -18.37 -6.39 2.51
N ASP A 81 -18.49 -7.62 2.97
CA ASP A 81 -19.42 -8.63 2.45
C ASP A 81 -20.56 -8.97 3.42
N ARG A 82 -20.45 -8.59 4.69
CA ARG A 82 -21.43 -8.93 5.75
C ARG A 82 -21.30 -8.04 6.97
N THR A 83 -22.35 -8.04 7.78
CA THR A 83 -22.34 -7.46 9.13
C THR A 83 -22.27 -8.58 10.14
N ARG A 84 -21.38 -8.48 11.14
CA ARG A 84 -21.27 -9.42 12.25
C ARG A 84 -21.56 -8.74 13.58
N ALA A 85 -22.11 -9.47 14.52
CA ALA A 85 -22.44 -8.99 15.86
C ALA A 85 -21.60 -9.70 16.92
N LEU A 86 -21.31 -8.95 17.99
CA LEU A 86 -20.71 -9.42 19.23
C LEU A 86 -21.52 -8.86 20.39
N SER A 87 -22.10 -9.75 21.20
CA SER A 87 -22.81 -9.38 22.42
C SER A 87 -22.05 -9.84 23.65
N PHE A 88 -21.97 -9.00 24.64
CA PHE A 88 -21.23 -9.26 25.86
C PHE A 88 -21.96 -8.69 27.08
N ALA A 89 -21.62 -9.21 28.26
CA ALA A 89 -22.12 -8.69 29.53
C ALA A 89 -20.94 -8.33 30.44
N TYR A 90 -21.22 -7.45 31.39
CA TYR A 90 -20.26 -7.00 32.39
C TYR A 90 -20.98 -6.63 33.67
N ASP A 91 -20.26 -6.62 34.78
CA ASP A 91 -20.77 -6.20 36.06
C ASP A 91 -20.41 -4.73 36.30
N VAL A 92 -21.40 -3.96 36.81
CA VAL A 92 -21.23 -2.55 37.16
C VAL A 92 -21.28 -2.42 38.68
N LYS A 93 -20.16 -1.94 39.24
CA LYS A 93 -20.09 -1.65 40.68
C LYS A 93 -19.95 -0.15 40.90
N ASN A 94 -20.86 0.42 41.66
CA ASN A 94 -20.72 1.79 42.14
C ASN A 94 -19.81 1.82 43.37
N GLN A 95 -18.76 2.61 43.30
CA GLN A 95 -17.79 2.80 44.39
C GLN A 95 -17.76 4.27 44.78
N TYR A 96 -18.02 4.56 46.05
CA TYR A 96 -17.81 5.89 46.61
C TYR A 96 -16.31 6.12 46.76
N ILE A 97 -15.80 7.22 46.24
CA ILE A 97 -14.37 7.53 46.24
C ILE A 97 -14.04 8.53 47.35
N SER A 98 -14.65 9.68 47.32
CA SER A 98 -14.50 10.75 48.30
C SER A 98 -15.63 11.72 48.20
N GLU A 99 -15.72 12.65 49.17
CA GLU A 99 -16.71 13.72 49.18
C GLU A 99 -16.54 14.68 48.00
N GLU A 100 -15.32 14.85 47.54
CA GLU A 100 -14.94 15.73 46.42
C GLU A 100 -15.14 15.07 45.05
N CYS A 101 -14.83 13.78 44.93
CA CYS A 101 -14.93 13.02 43.69
C CYS A 101 -16.28 12.31 43.52
N GLY A 102 -17.07 12.23 44.56
CA GLY A 102 -18.36 11.54 44.54
C GLY A 102 -18.20 10.03 44.35
N SER A 103 -19.08 9.45 43.55
CA SER A 103 -19.08 8.02 43.21
C SER A 103 -18.53 7.79 41.81
N SER A 104 -17.78 6.70 41.66
CA SER A 104 -17.31 6.20 40.38
C SER A 104 -17.87 4.82 40.10
N PHE A 105 -17.93 4.47 38.84
CA PHE A 105 -18.34 3.13 38.39
C PHE A 105 -17.12 2.32 37.99
N GLU A 106 -17.02 1.12 38.50
CA GLU A 106 -16.06 0.11 38.09
C GLU A 106 -16.76 -0.96 37.28
N LEU A 107 -16.24 -1.21 36.07
CA LEU A 107 -16.72 -2.26 35.20
C LEU A 107 -15.78 -3.48 35.32
N SER A 108 -16.35 -4.66 35.48
CA SER A 108 -15.60 -5.88 35.70
C SER A 108 -16.38 -7.10 35.17
N ASN A 109 -15.74 -8.26 35.23
CA ASN A 109 -16.34 -9.53 34.87
C ASN A 109 -16.94 -9.56 33.45
N LEU A 110 -16.21 -8.96 32.50
CA LEU A 110 -16.58 -8.97 31.08
C LEU A 110 -16.66 -10.43 30.59
N ARG A 111 -17.78 -10.78 29.95
CA ARG A 111 -18.07 -12.11 29.42
C ARG A 111 -18.83 -12.03 28.10
N ILE A 112 -18.54 -12.93 27.20
CA ILE A 112 -19.23 -13.03 25.90
C ILE A 112 -20.56 -13.73 26.10
N LEU A 113 -21.63 -13.14 25.54
CA LEU A 113 -22.96 -13.75 25.49
C LEU A 113 -23.20 -14.47 24.17
N ASN A 114 -22.91 -13.79 23.06
CA ASN A 114 -23.08 -14.33 21.72
C ASN A 114 -22.12 -13.67 20.74
N HIS A 115 -21.75 -14.37 19.65
CA HIS A 115 -20.95 -13.82 18.58
C HIS A 115 -21.18 -14.54 17.25
N GLU A 116 -20.90 -13.85 16.14
CA GLU A 116 -20.96 -14.37 14.78
C GLU A 116 -19.57 -14.58 14.16
N PHE A 117 -18.52 -14.52 14.97
CA PHE A 117 -17.13 -14.75 14.57
C PHE A 117 -16.74 -16.23 14.76
N ASP A 118 -15.65 -16.65 14.13
CA ASP A 118 -15.17 -18.03 14.20
C ASP A 118 -14.80 -18.44 15.63
N SER A 119 -14.21 -17.52 16.39
CA SER A 119 -13.97 -17.68 17.83
C SER A 119 -13.79 -16.33 18.50
N VAL A 120 -14.19 -16.23 19.77
CA VAL A 120 -14.01 -15.01 20.58
C VAL A 120 -13.50 -15.42 21.96
N ARG A 121 -12.54 -14.67 22.49
CA ARG A 121 -11.97 -14.92 23.81
C ARG A 121 -11.85 -13.62 24.59
N VAL A 122 -12.29 -13.62 25.85
CA VAL A 122 -11.97 -12.56 26.80
C VAL A 122 -10.54 -12.80 27.31
N VAL A 123 -9.66 -11.86 27.09
CA VAL A 123 -8.25 -11.89 27.54
C VAL A 123 -8.03 -11.06 28.80
N ASN A 124 -8.87 -10.04 28.98
CA ASN A 124 -8.93 -9.26 30.22
C ASN A 124 -10.39 -8.91 30.52
N SER A 125 -10.90 -9.39 31.66
CA SER A 125 -12.28 -9.19 32.07
C SER A 125 -12.56 -7.83 32.71
N SER A 126 -11.55 -6.98 32.86
CA SER A 126 -11.69 -5.64 33.44
C SER A 126 -11.41 -4.60 32.38
N PRO A 127 -12.42 -3.88 31.88
CA PRO A 127 -12.23 -2.71 31.00
C PRO A 127 -11.36 -1.65 31.66
N THR A 128 -10.59 -0.92 30.89
CA THR A 128 -9.68 0.10 31.40
C THR A 128 -9.89 1.44 30.69
N LYS A 129 -9.53 2.54 31.36
CA LYS A 129 -9.62 3.88 30.77
C LYS A 129 -8.70 4.07 29.54
N ALA A 130 -7.58 3.40 29.53
CA ALA A 130 -6.57 3.55 28.47
C ALA A 130 -6.87 2.70 27.23
N GLY A 131 -7.98 1.93 27.25
CA GLY A 131 -8.21 0.86 26.26
C GLY A 131 -7.07 -0.15 26.32
N GLY A 132 -7.37 -1.39 26.44
CA GLY A 132 -6.40 -2.47 26.39
C GLY A 132 -7.06 -3.65 25.71
N PRO A 133 -6.34 -4.70 25.33
CA PRO A 133 -6.94 -5.87 24.75
C PRO A 133 -7.81 -6.57 25.81
N ASN A 134 -9.12 -6.38 25.71
CA ASN A 134 -10.10 -7.07 26.56
C ASN A 134 -10.66 -8.30 25.85
N ILE A 135 -10.88 -8.19 24.54
CA ILE A 135 -11.44 -9.26 23.71
C ILE A 135 -10.53 -9.49 22.50
N ASP A 136 -10.13 -10.73 22.31
CA ASP A 136 -9.56 -11.19 21.04
C ASP A 136 -10.68 -11.84 20.20
N ILE A 137 -10.87 -11.34 19.00
CA ILE A 137 -11.73 -11.94 17.98
C ILE A 137 -10.84 -12.69 17.00
N TYR A 138 -11.11 -13.97 16.84
CA TYR A 138 -10.36 -14.84 15.96
C TYR A 138 -11.14 -15.09 14.68
N ARG A 139 -10.43 -15.01 13.55
CA ARG A 139 -10.92 -15.37 12.22
C ARG A 139 -10.13 -16.55 11.69
N CYS A 140 -10.80 -17.37 10.92
CA CYS A 140 -10.13 -18.47 10.23
C CYS A 140 -9.17 -17.91 9.16
N PRO A 141 -8.02 -18.55 8.95
CA PRO A 141 -7.10 -18.10 7.91
C PRO A 141 -7.76 -18.17 6.53
N GLU A 142 -7.51 -17.16 5.71
CA GLU A 142 -7.85 -17.20 4.29
C GLU A 142 -6.93 -18.22 3.61
N THR A 143 -7.52 -19.20 2.95
CA THR A 143 -6.78 -20.31 2.31
C THR A 143 -6.78 -20.22 0.79
N ASP A 144 -7.51 -19.27 0.24
CA ASP A 144 -7.74 -19.03 -1.19
C ASP A 144 -7.15 -17.73 -1.71
N THR A 145 -6.24 -17.14 -0.97
CA THR A 145 -5.67 -15.82 -1.31
C THR A 145 -4.17 -15.89 -1.49
N LEU A 146 -3.71 -15.59 -2.71
CA LEU A 146 -2.30 -15.45 -3.09
C LEU A 146 -1.84 -14.02 -2.84
N ALA A 147 -0.86 -13.83 -1.96
CA ALA A 147 -0.26 -12.54 -1.65
C ALA A 147 1.01 -12.32 -2.49
N ILE A 148 1.05 -11.20 -3.22
CA ILE A 148 2.20 -10.82 -4.07
C ILE A 148 2.69 -9.43 -3.68
N GLU A 149 3.99 -9.27 -3.53
CA GLU A 149 4.68 -7.99 -3.37
C GLU A 149 5.38 -7.58 -4.66
N PHE A 150 5.33 -6.28 -4.97
CA PHE A 150 5.98 -5.69 -6.13
C PHE A 150 7.27 -4.99 -5.75
N TYR A 151 8.37 -5.41 -6.37
CA TYR A 151 9.69 -4.85 -6.17
C TYR A 151 10.20 -4.23 -7.46
N GLN A 152 10.88 -3.11 -7.33
CA GLN A 152 11.68 -2.55 -8.40
C GLN A 152 13.15 -2.69 -8.06
N LEU A 153 13.91 -3.21 -9.02
CA LEU A 153 15.37 -3.24 -8.92
C LEU A 153 15.89 -1.80 -9.04
N SER A 154 16.54 -1.31 -8.01
CA SER A 154 17.16 0.02 -8.05
C SER A 154 18.58 -0.09 -8.54
N GLY A 155 18.85 0.51 -9.69
CA GLY A 155 20.22 0.78 -10.16
C GLY A 155 20.65 2.17 -9.75
N THR A 156 21.87 2.34 -9.32
CA THR A 156 22.40 3.68 -9.18
C THR A 156 22.80 4.24 -10.53
N THR A 157 22.46 5.48 -10.68
CA THR A 157 22.96 6.44 -11.62
C THR A 157 24.47 6.53 -11.59
N ASN A 158 25.07 6.85 -12.70
CA ASN A 158 26.47 7.20 -12.96
C ASN A 158 27.34 6.13 -13.63
N GLY A 159 26.73 5.23 -14.43
CA GLY A 159 27.54 4.33 -15.29
C GLY A 159 28.33 3.27 -14.53
N VAL A 160 28.07 3.09 -13.24
CA VAL A 160 28.69 2.04 -12.43
C VAL A 160 27.76 0.84 -12.38
N THR A 161 28.22 -0.28 -12.91
CA THR A 161 27.54 -1.58 -12.77
C THR A 161 27.48 -1.94 -11.29
N ILE A 162 26.28 -2.00 -10.72
CA ILE A 162 26.12 -2.46 -9.35
C ILE A 162 26.15 -3.98 -9.36
N SER A 163 27.12 -4.52 -8.65
CA SER A 163 27.28 -5.97 -8.47
C SER A 163 26.17 -6.61 -7.61
N ASN A 164 25.37 -5.80 -6.92
CA ASN A 164 24.27 -6.28 -6.08
C ASN A 164 23.10 -5.28 -6.10
N PRO A 165 22.14 -5.41 -7.03
CA PRO A 165 21.00 -4.51 -7.12
C PRO A 165 20.13 -4.66 -5.86
N GLN A 166 19.86 -3.55 -5.19
CA GLN A 166 18.91 -3.55 -4.08
C GLN A 166 17.49 -3.53 -4.64
N ALA A 167 16.76 -4.61 -4.39
CA ALA A 167 15.32 -4.64 -4.64
C ALA A 167 14.60 -3.81 -3.58
N ARG A 168 13.78 -2.86 -4.01
CA ARG A 168 12.94 -2.06 -3.11
C ARG A 168 11.48 -2.32 -3.39
N LEU A 169 10.72 -2.55 -2.33
CA LEU A 169 9.27 -2.58 -2.40
C LEU A 169 8.79 -1.23 -2.96
N ARG A 170 8.02 -1.28 -4.05
CA ARG A 170 7.54 -0.07 -4.73
C ARG A 170 6.08 -0.19 -5.13
N SER A 171 5.40 0.94 -5.04
CA SER A 171 4.07 1.05 -5.60
C SER A 171 4.15 1.09 -7.12
N HIS A 172 3.38 0.19 -7.77
CA HIS A 172 3.19 0.15 -9.22
C HIS A 172 1.78 0.59 -9.54
N LYS A 173 1.62 1.39 -10.59
CA LYS A 173 0.32 1.75 -11.13
C LYS A 173 -0.13 0.64 -12.08
N PHE A 174 -1.29 0.06 -11.81
CA PHE A 174 -1.93 -0.91 -12.67
C PHE A 174 -3.21 -0.33 -13.25
N ASN A 175 -3.33 -0.34 -14.57
CA ASN A 175 -4.57 -0.03 -15.27
C ASN A 175 -5.61 -1.08 -14.96
N SER A 176 -5.19 -2.36 -14.96
CA SER A 176 -6.01 -3.45 -14.47
C SER A 176 -5.19 -4.66 -14.01
N ILE A 177 -5.77 -5.46 -13.11
CA ILE A 177 -5.34 -6.83 -12.81
C ILE A 177 -6.52 -7.73 -13.04
N LYS A 178 -6.35 -8.77 -13.87
CA LYS A 178 -7.41 -9.68 -14.29
C LYS A 178 -7.05 -11.13 -13.98
N ASP A 179 -8.06 -11.95 -13.70
CA ASP A 179 -7.92 -13.40 -13.63
C ASP A 179 -7.90 -14.06 -15.03
N ILE A 180 -7.72 -15.38 -15.08
CA ILE A 180 -7.69 -16.17 -16.32
C ILE A 180 -9.00 -16.07 -17.13
N ASN A 181 -10.12 -15.75 -16.49
CA ASN A 181 -11.42 -15.60 -17.15
C ASN A 181 -11.64 -14.17 -17.66
N GLY A 182 -10.65 -13.28 -17.51
CA GLY A 182 -10.75 -11.87 -17.86
C GLY A 182 -11.54 -11.01 -16.86
N LYS A 183 -11.91 -11.56 -15.70
CA LYS A 183 -12.56 -10.79 -14.63
C LYS A 183 -11.56 -9.81 -14.04
N THR A 184 -11.90 -8.54 -14.06
CA THR A 184 -11.11 -7.50 -13.41
C THR A 184 -11.21 -7.61 -11.89
N LEU A 185 -10.05 -7.79 -11.25
CA LEU A 185 -9.88 -7.87 -9.80
C LEU A 185 -9.53 -6.50 -9.22
N TYR A 186 -8.72 -5.74 -9.92
CA TYR A 186 -8.31 -4.38 -9.58
C TYR A 186 -8.29 -3.51 -10.83
N SER A 187 -8.61 -2.22 -10.69
CA SER A 187 -8.57 -1.24 -11.79
C SER A 187 -8.06 0.10 -11.30
N ASP A 188 -7.26 0.76 -12.13
CA ASP A 188 -6.69 2.11 -11.94
C ASP A 188 -6.19 2.35 -10.51
N THR A 189 -5.25 1.52 -10.07
CA THR A 189 -4.80 1.53 -8.67
C THR A 189 -3.29 1.43 -8.53
N PHE A 190 -2.79 2.04 -7.45
CA PHE A 190 -1.39 1.94 -7.04
C PHE A 190 -1.23 0.89 -5.94
N LEU A 191 -0.44 -0.15 -6.20
CA LEU A 191 -0.26 -1.27 -5.27
C LEU A 191 1.23 -1.55 -5.04
N THR A 192 1.60 -1.72 -3.77
CA THR A 192 2.88 -2.33 -3.36
C THR A 192 2.70 -3.82 -3.12
N THR A 193 1.49 -4.21 -2.74
CA THR A 193 1.10 -5.60 -2.49
C THR A 193 -0.29 -5.82 -3.07
N VAL A 194 -0.55 -7.04 -3.52
CA VAL A 194 -1.87 -7.44 -4.00
C VAL A 194 -2.23 -8.80 -3.42
N LYS A 195 -3.52 -8.97 -3.13
CA LYS A 195 -4.11 -10.25 -2.76
C LYS A 195 -5.00 -10.73 -3.90
N LEU A 196 -4.69 -11.87 -4.49
CA LEU A 196 -5.39 -12.43 -5.64
C LEU A 196 -6.14 -13.71 -5.24
N PRO A 197 -7.43 -13.83 -5.58
CA PRO A 197 -8.22 -15.02 -5.27
C PRO A 197 -7.73 -16.23 -6.07
N VAL A 198 -7.66 -17.37 -5.41
CA VAL A 198 -7.31 -18.66 -6.01
C VAL A 198 -8.55 -19.55 -6.02
N ASP A 199 -8.81 -20.21 -7.14
CA ASP A 199 -9.93 -21.15 -7.29
C ASP A 199 -9.59 -22.48 -6.62
N LEU A 200 -10.19 -22.75 -5.46
CA LEU A 200 -9.99 -24.00 -4.71
C LEU A 200 -10.56 -25.26 -5.38
N THR A 201 -11.13 -25.14 -6.58
CA THR A 201 -11.57 -26.28 -7.40
C THR A 201 -10.57 -26.66 -8.50
N LYS A 202 -9.50 -25.87 -8.66
CA LYS A 202 -8.45 -26.03 -9.67
C LYS A 202 -7.08 -26.13 -9.02
N ASN A 203 -6.11 -26.65 -9.76
CA ASN A 203 -4.71 -26.77 -9.33
C ASN A 203 -3.81 -25.69 -9.93
N SER A 204 -4.39 -24.67 -10.55
CA SER A 204 -3.66 -23.57 -11.18
C SER A 204 -4.48 -22.30 -11.21
N ALA A 205 -3.78 -21.16 -11.22
CA ALA A 205 -4.35 -19.86 -11.49
C ALA A 205 -3.44 -19.06 -12.41
N ALA A 206 -4.01 -18.15 -13.18
CA ALA A 206 -3.28 -17.23 -14.04
C ALA A 206 -3.83 -15.82 -13.90
N TYR A 207 -2.93 -14.85 -13.94
CA TYR A 207 -3.26 -13.44 -13.77
C TYR A 207 -2.56 -12.61 -14.82
N THR A 208 -3.24 -11.55 -15.27
CA THR A 208 -2.71 -10.55 -16.19
C THR A 208 -2.68 -9.21 -15.46
N PHE A 209 -1.53 -8.53 -15.51
CA PHE A 209 -1.28 -7.24 -14.89
C PHE A 209 -0.99 -6.23 -16.00
N GLU A 210 -1.91 -5.31 -16.22
CA GLU A 210 -1.80 -4.27 -17.24
C GLU A 210 -1.31 -2.98 -16.60
N THR A 211 -0.20 -2.44 -17.08
CA THR A 211 0.34 -1.13 -16.71
C THR A 211 0.25 -0.18 -17.89
N GLU A 212 0.64 1.08 -17.74
CA GLU A 212 0.71 2.04 -18.86
C GLU A 212 1.72 1.64 -19.94
N LEU A 213 2.76 0.90 -19.56
CA LEU A 213 3.90 0.60 -20.44
C LEU A 213 3.99 -0.87 -20.84
N SER A 214 3.36 -1.77 -20.11
CA SER A 214 3.58 -3.22 -20.29
C SER A 214 2.43 -4.03 -19.73
N THR A 215 2.25 -5.21 -20.32
CA THR A 215 1.36 -6.25 -19.80
C THR A 215 2.21 -7.40 -19.27
N TYR A 216 2.03 -7.75 -18.01
CA TYR A 216 2.70 -8.88 -17.37
C TYR A 216 1.71 -10.01 -17.13
N THR A 217 2.20 -11.25 -17.22
CA THR A 217 1.45 -12.45 -16.89
C THR A 217 2.14 -13.23 -15.79
N LEU A 218 1.36 -13.92 -14.97
CA LEU A 218 1.86 -14.80 -13.93
C LEU A 218 0.98 -16.06 -13.88
N ASN A 219 1.58 -17.23 -14.11
CA ASN A 219 0.94 -18.53 -14.00
C ASN A 219 1.48 -19.25 -12.77
N VAL A 220 0.59 -19.70 -11.90
CA VAL A 220 0.91 -20.47 -10.71
C VAL A 220 0.22 -21.82 -10.71
N THR A 221 0.89 -22.82 -10.14
CA THR A 221 0.30 -24.13 -9.90
C THR A 221 0.47 -24.51 -8.43
N TYR A 222 -0.43 -25.32 -7.91
CA TYR A 222 -0.46 -25.68 -6.49
C TYR A 222 -1.19 -27.02 -6.29
N ASN A 223 -1.06 -27.56 -5.08
CA ASN A 223 -1.78 -28.71 -4.63
C ASN A 223 -2.88 -28.30 -3.65
N LEU A 224 -4.01 -29.00 -3.70
CA LEU A 224 -5.12 -28.81 -2.77
C LEU A 224 -5.17 -29.96 -1.77
N THR A 225 -5.32 -29.64 -0.49
CA THR A 225 -5.60 -30.60 0.57
C THR A 225 -6.80 -30.12 1.37
N THR A 226 -7.72 -31.03 1.66
CA THR A 226 -8.92 -30.72 2.44
C THR A 226 -8.81 -31.41 3.79
N GLU A 227 -8.76 -30.63 4.85
CA GLU A 227 -8.57 -31.14 6.22
C GLU A 227 -9.19 -30.22 7.28
N GLU A 228 -9.46 -30.74 8.47
CA GLU A 228 -9.82 -29.96 9.65
C GLU A 228 -8.52 -29.64 10.43
N ARG A 229 -7.85 -28.56 10.06
CA ARG A 229 -6.60 -28.12 10.72
C ARG A 229 -6.88 -27.34 12.00
N TYR A 230 -7.90 -26.52 11.97
CA TYR A 230 -8.32 -25.67 13.09
C TYR A 230 -9.77 -25.95 13.42
N ARG A 231 -10.01 -26.57 14.58
CA ARG A 231 -11.34 -27.01 14.98
C ARG A 231 -12.46 -25.98 14.89
N PRO A 232 -12.24 -24.68 15.25
CA PRO A 232 -13.28 -23.66 15.09
C PRO A 232 -13.60 -23.35 13.63
N CYS A 233 -12.68 -23.65 12.68
CA CYS A 233 -12.84 -23.36 11.27
C CYS A 233 -13.49 -24.51 10.47
N GLY A 234 -13.71 -25.66 11.11
CA GLY A 234 -14.19 -26.84 10.43
C GLY A 234 -13.24 -27.36 9.35
N VAL A 235 -13.80 -28.06 8.39
CA VAL A 235 -13.04 -28.60 7.25
C VAL A 235 -12.81 -27.48 6.22
N GLN A 236 -11.54 -27.20 5.92
CA GLN A 236 -11.12 -26.21 4.93
C GLN A 236 -10.25 -26.85 3.85
N THR A 237 -10.25 -26.24 2.67
CA THR A 237 -9.32 -26.61 1.59
C THR A 237 -8.11 -25.66 1.64
N PHE A 238 -6.92 -26.24 1.69
CA PHE A 238 -5.64 -25.52 1.77
C PHE A 238 -4.87 -25.63 0.46
N VAL A 239 -4.28 -24.54 0.04
CA VAL A 239 -3.34 -24.48 -1.06
C VAL A 239 -1.93 -24.71 -0.51
N ASN A 240 -1.24 -25.71 -1.06
CA ASN A 240 0.12 -26.09 -0.70
C ASN A 240 0.99 -26.26 -1.94
N ASN A 241 2.31 -26.33 -1.76
CA ASN A 241 3.28 -26.53 -2.82
C ASN A 241 3.10 -25.55 -4.00
N LEU A 242 2.82 -24.30 -3.67
CA LEU A 242 2.74 -23.23 -4.67
C LEU A 242 4.02 -23.19 -5.50
N THR A 243 3.86 -23.18 -6.82
CA THR A 243 4.93 -22.99 -7.77
C THR A 243 4.51 -21.98 -8.84
N TYR A 244 5.42 -21.12 -9.25
CA TYR A 244 5.24 -20.30 -10.45
C TYR A 244 5.97 -20.97 -11.62
N ARG A 245 5.37 -21.00 -12.80
CA ARG A 245 5.95 -21.67 -13.98
C ARG A 245 6.30 -20.68 -15.08
N GLU A 246 5.32 -19.97 -15.57
CA GLU A 246 5.47 -19.03 -16.67
C GLU A 246 5.10 -17.64 -16.18
N HIS A 247 5.96 -16.68 -16.43
CA HIS A 247 5.73 -15.28 -16.12
C HIS A 247 6.48 -14.40 -17.11
N THR A 248 5.98 -13.19 -17.31
CA THR A 248 6.63 -12.16 -18.12
C THR A 248 7.25 -11.04 -17.26
N PHE A 249 7.21 -11.14 -15.93
CA PHE A 249 7.99 -10.27 -15.08
C PHE A 249 9.49 -10.53 -15.26
N ASP A 250 10.33 -9.54 -15.02
CA ASP A 250 11.77 -9.68 -15.14
C ASP A 250 12.35 -10.76 -14.21
N SER A 251 11.78 -10.89 -13.02
CA SER A 251 12.08 -11.98 -12.10
C SER A 251 10.91 -12.24 -11.14
N VAL A 252 10.79 -13.48 -10.68
CA VAL A 252 9.86 -13.88 -9.62
C VAL A 252 10.61 -14.72 -8.60
N SER A 253 10.36 -14.52 -7.33
CA SER A 253 10.85 -15.37 -6.25
C SER A 253 9.73 -15.64 -5.23
N TYR A 254 9.96 -16.62 -4.36
CA TYR A 254 9.06 -16.82 -3.22
C TYR A 254 9.28 -15.75 -2.15
N GLY A 255 8.22 -15.38 -1.45
CA GLY A 255 8.33 -14.77 -0.14
C GLY A 255 8.98 -15.72 0.85
N LEU A 256 9.59 -15.19 1.87
CA LEU A 256 10.25 -15.98 2.92
C LEU A 256 9.50 -15.79 4.23
N ASP A 257 9.37 -16.86 4.99
CA ASP A 257 8.87 -16.82 6.36
C ASP A 257 9.95 -16.32 7.35
N ASP A 258 9.61 -16.28 8.63
CA ASP A 258 10.52 -15.82 9.70
C ASP A 258 11.77 -16.71 9.87
N LEU A 259 11.77 -17.92 9.32
CA LEU A 259 12.88 -18.86 9.31
C LEU A 259 13.73 -18.76 8.04
N GLY A 260 13.29 -17.95 7.08
CA GLY A 260 13.94 -17.80 5.77
C GLY A 260 13.53 -18.87 4.77
N GLU A 261 12.49 -19.65 5.02
CA GLU A 261 12.00 -20.69 4.13
C GLU A 261 10.94 -20.13 3.14
N PRO A 262 10.86 -20.67 1.92
CA PRO A 262 9.89 -20.24 0.92
C PRO A 262 8.44 -20.45 1.35
N VAL A 263 7.62 -19.40 1.32
CA VAL A 263 6.19 -19.45 1.64
C VAL A 263 5.41 -20.05 0.46
N ARG A 264 5.22 -21.37 0.48
CA ARG A 264 4.54 -22.14 -0.58
C ARG A 264 3.13 -22.59 -0.21
N ALA A 265 2.62 -22.14 0.89
CA ALA A 265 1.25 -22.40 1.32
C ALA A 265 0.48 -21.09 1.49
N LEU A 266 -0.81 -21.10 1.20
CA LEU A 266 -1.69 -19.97 1.45
C LEU A 266 -2.34 -20.15 2.82
N LEU A 267 -1.59 -19.92 3.89
CA LEU A 267 -2.02 -20.19 5.27
C LEU A 267 -2.04 -18.92 6.13
N ASP A 268 -1.30 -17.91 5.74
CA ASP A 268 -1.15 -16.70 6.52
C ASP A 268 -1.53 -15.49 5.66
N PRO A 269 -2.58 -14.76 6.01
CA PRO A 269 -2.99 -13.58 5.26
C PRO A 269 -1.94 -12.46 5.25
N HIS A 270 -0.95 -12.52 6.11
CA HIS A 270 0.14 -11.54 6.19
C HIS A 270 1.43 -11.98 5.50
N ALA A 271 1.57 -13.28 5.23
CA ALA A 271 2.76 -13.77 4.54
C ALA A 271 2.70 -13.50 3.04
N THR A 272 3.78 -12.96 2.52
CA THR A 272 3.97 -12.81 1.07
C THR A 272 4.30 -14.17 0.47
N ASN A 273 3.52 -14.62 -0.50
CA ASN A 273 3.79 -15.86 -1.20
C ASN A 273 4.81 -15.68 -2.33
N LEU A 274 4.65 -14.61 -3.10
CA LEU A 274 5.52 -14.30 -4.23
C LEU A 274 6.00 -12.86 -4.18
N ARG A 275 7.23 -12.67 -4.61
CA ARG A 275 7.84 -11.37 -4.89
C ARG A 275 8.08 -11.27 -6.37
N VAL A 276 7.51 -10.29 -7.02
CA VAL A 276 7.72 -10.00 -8.43
C VAL A 276 8.61 -8.78 -8.59
N PHE A 277 9.53 -8.86 -9.53
CA PHE A 277 10.53 -7.83 -9.75
C PHE A 277 10.37 -7.26 -11.15
N SER A 278 10.37 -5.94 -11.23
CA SER A 278 10.44 -5.21 -12.50
C SER A 278 11.77 -4.47 -12.60
N CYS A 279 12.35 -4.49 -13.78
CA CYS A 279 13.49 -3.65 -14.09
C CYS A 279 13.05 -2.20 -14.26
N PRO A 280 13.88 -1.22 -13.86
CA PRO A 280 13.59 0.16 -14.17
C PRO A 280 13.59 0.35 -15.69
N PRO A 281 12.63 1.07 -16.24
CA PRO A 281 12.64 1.40 -17.66
C PRO A 281 13.88 2.24 -17.97
N THR A 282 14.65 1.83 -18.96
CA THR A 282 15.89 2.51 -19.38
C THR A 282 15.69 3.39 -20.60
N ASN A 283 14.49 3.37 -21.16
CA ASN A 283 14.14 4.04 -22.41
C ASN A 283 13.19 5.23 -22.24
N LEU A 284 13.09 5.79 -21.05
CA LEU A 284 12.19 6.92 -20.79
C LEU A 284 12.92 8.24 -20.94
N LEU A 285 12.52 9.02 -21.96
CA LEU A 285 12.99 10.36 -22.26
C LEU A 285 12.08 11.37 -21.53
N LYS A 286 12.61 12.15 -20.61
CA LYS A 286 11.87 13.21 -19.94
C LYS A 286 12.02 14.54 -20.70
N VAL A 287 10.92 15.08 -21.15
CA VAL A 287 10.82 16.35 -21.86
C VAL A 287 10.15 17.38 -20.97
N ASP A 288 10.81 18.50 -20.71
CA ASP A 288 10.29 19.63 -19.96
C ASP A 288 9.94 20.77 -20.93
N PHE A 289 8.75 21.35 -20.76
CA PHE A 289 8.35 22.57 -21.45
C PHE A 289 8.77 23.80 -20.65
N VAL A 290 9.51 24.72 -21.25
CA VAL A 290 10.11 25.85 -20.55
C VAL A 290 9.83 27.19 -21.25
N THR A 291 9.89 28.31 -20.51
CA THR A 291 9.86 29.65 -21.08
C THR A 291 11.27 30.08 -21.52
N GLY A 292 11.37 30.81 -22.68
CA GLY A 292 12.64 31.14 -23.32
C GLY A 292 13.63 31.98 -22.52
N ALA A 293 13.19 32.73 -21.51
CA ALA A 293 14.05 33.68 -20.81
C ALA A 293 14.87 33.11 -19.65
N ASN A 294 14.35 32.07 -18.93
CA ASN A 294 14.99 31.56 -17.70
C ASN A 294 14.82 30.04 -17.51
N ASN A 295 14.43 29.29 -18.52
CA ASN A 295 14.14 27.85 -18.47
C ASN A 295 13.17 27.46 -17.33
N VAL A 296 12.20 28.34 -17.06
CA VAL A 296 11.17 28.08 -16.04
C VAL A 296 10.13 27.16 -16.65
N LEU A 297 9.74 26.12 -15.93
CA LEU A 297 8.70 25.19 -16.36
C LEU A 297 7.40 25.93 -16.66
N LYS A 298 6.84 25.66 -17.85
CA LYS A 298 5.58 26.24 -18.34
C LYS A 298 4.57 25.14 -18.62
N GLY A 299 3.38 25.25 -18.04
CA GLY A 299 2.27 24.36 -18.36
C GLY A 299 1.79 24.58 -19.80
N VAL A 300 1.66 23.49 -20.54
CA VAL A 300 1.11 23.44 -21.90
C VAL A 300 -0.04 22.45 -21.94
N THR A 301 -1.05 22.72 -22.77
CA THR A 301 -2.12 21.76 -22.99
C THR A 301 -1.83 20.99 -24.27
N ILE A 302 -1.65 19.67 -24.14
CA ILE A 302 -1.31 18.76 -25.22
C ILE A 302 -2.55 17.96 -25.58
N THR A 303 -2.84 17.84 -26.85
CA THR A 303 -4.00 17.12 -27.40
C THR A 303 -3.63 15.77 -28.00
N SER A 304 -2.35 15.54 -28.35
CA SER A 304 -1.88 14.29 -28.91
C SER A 304 -0.36 14.17 -28.78
N ILE A 305 0.13 12.99 -28.49
CA ILE A 305 1.55 12.63 -28.61
C ILE A 305 1.64 11.28 -29.32
N THR A 306 2.21 11.28 -30.52
CA THR A 306 2.44 10.08 -31.30
C THR A 306 3.94 9.84 -31.50
N ALA A 307 4.33 8.59 -31.66
CA ALA A 307 5.70 8.19 -31.94
C ALA A 307 5.76 7.24 -33.12
N ASP A 308 6.81 7.33 -33.95
CA ASP A 308 6.94 6.51 -35.18
C ASP A 308 6.94 4.99 -34.92
N HIS A 309 7.34 4.57 -33.71
CA HIS A 309 7.44 3.16 -33.33
C HIS A 309 6.24 2.66 -32.50
N LEU A 310 5.23 3.50 -32.24
CA LEU A 310 4.03 3.15 -31.49
C LEU A 310 2.80 3.34 -32.34
N SER A 311 1.80 2.47 -32.15
CA SER A 311 0.52 2.53 -32.88
C SER A 311 -0.47 3.50 -32.23
N ASP A 312 -0.33 3.72 -30.93
CA ASP A 312 -1.33 4.42 -30.13
C ASP A 312 -0.83 5.80 -29.68
N ASP A 313 -1.77 6.71 -29.43
CA ASP A 313 -1.49 8.00 -28.84
C ASP A 313 -1.09 7.81 -27.36
N LEU A 314 0.02 8.46 -26.94
CA LEU A 314 0.58 8.30 -25.61
C LEU A 314 -0.22 8.99 -24.51
N ILE A 315 -1.14 9.89 -24.84
CA ILE A 315 -1.98 10.60 -23.88
C ILE A 315 -3.45 10.16 -23.90
N GLY A 316 -3.83 9.26 -24.82
CA GLY A 316 -5.20 8.80 -24.98
C GLY A 316 -6.14 9.85 -25.60
N ASP A 317 -7.43 9.75 -25.33
CA ASP A 317 -8.48 10.54 -26.00
C ASP A 317 -8.71 11.95 -25.39
N GLU A 318 -8.17 12.22 -24.20
CA GLU A 318 -8.40 13.49 -23.51
C GLU A 318 -7.12 14.37 -23.45
N PRO A 319 -7.22 15.69 -23.74
CA PRO A 319 -6.11 16.61 -23.60
C PRO A 319 -5.57 16.69 -22.18
N ILE A 320 -4.26 16.72 -22.03
CA ILE A 320 -3.59 16.90 -20.73
C ILE A 320 -2.93 18.27 -20.63
N THR A 321 -3.00 18.90 -19.45
CA THR A 321 -2.21 20.11 -19.15
C THR A 321 -1.05 19.74 -18.24
N THR A 322 0.17 19.90 -18.75
CA THR A 322 1.39 19.49 -18.03
C THR A 322 2.57 20.39 -18.40
N ASN A 323 3.58 20.42 -17.55
CA ASN A 323 4.86 21.08 -17.83
C ASN A 323 5.99 20.09 -18.16
N THR A 324 5.69 18.79 -18.13
CA THR A 324 6.64 17.72 -18.42
C THR A 324 5.92 16.50 -18.97
N VAL A 325 6.54 15.81 -19.90
CA VAL A 325 6.08 14.51 -20.40
C VAL A 325 7.23 13.51 -20.38
N THR A 326 6.89 12.23 -20.31
CA THR A 326 7.85 11.14 -20.37
C THR A 326 7.52 10.28 -21.59
N LEU A 327 8.47 10.18 -22.51
CA LEU A 327 8.30 9.55 -23.80
C LEU A 327 9.17 8.28 -23.91
N PRO A 328 8.62 7.13 -24.28
CA PRO A 328 9.39 5.92 -24.48
C PRO A 328 10.14 5.97 -25.82
N VAL A 329 11.47 5.93 -25.80
CA VAL A 329 12.28 5.79 -27.03
C VAL A 329 12.33 4.33 -27.49
N ASP A 330 12.49 4.12 -28.79
CA ASP A 330 12.57 2.78 -29.37
C ASP A 330 13.90 2.09 -29.05
N VAL A 331 13.84 1.03 -28.25
CA VAL A 331 15.05 0.23 -27.92
C VAL A 331 15.58 -0.58 -29.12
N ASN A 332 14.81 -0.70 -30.20
CA ASN A 332 15.21 -1.43 -31.40
C ASN A 332 15.79 -0.52 -32.49
N SER A 333 15.63 0.80 -32.36
CA SER A 333 16.17 1.83 -33.27
C SER A 333 17.23 2.69 -32.56
N ASP A 334 18.07 3.39 -33.30
CA ASP A 334 18.99 4.39 -32.79
C ASP A 334 18.41 5.82 -32.89
N VAL A 335 17.18 5.93 -33.37
CA VAL A 335 16.43 7.19 -33.51
C VAL A 335 15.00 6.98 -33.08
N SER A 336 14.44 7.94 -32.38
CA SER A 336 12.99 8.02 -32.10
C SER A 336 12.46 9.38 -32.44
N THR A 337 11.32 9.43 -33.11
CA THR A 337 10.63 10.66 -33.48
C THR A 337 9.27 10.71 -32.81
N PHE A 338 9.01 11.82 -32.14
CA PHE A 338 7.74 12.11 -31.49
C PHE A 338 7.10 13.34 -32.11
N ARG A 339 5.79 13.30 -32.31
CA ARG A 339 4.97 14.41 -32.76
C ARG A 339 4.05 14.84 -31.62
N ILE A 340 4.26 16.03 -31.08
CA ILE A 340 3.52 16.63 -29.97
C ILE A 340 2.59 17.70 -30.54
N VAL A 341 1.29 17.59 -30.30
CA VAL A 341 0.26 18.53 -30.76
C VAL A 341 -0.30 19.26 -29.55
N HIS A 342 -0.21 20.59 -29.59
CA HIS A 342 -0.76 21.46 -28.56
C HIS A 342 -2.21 21.85 -28.86
N SER A 343 -2.94 22.32 -27.86
CA SER A 343 -4.36 22.74 -28.01
C SER A 343 -4.57 23.93 -28.94
N ASP A 344 -3.54 24.74 -29.18
CA ASP A 344 -3.52 25.84 -30.14
C ASP A 344 -3.14 25.42 -31.57
N ASN A 345 -3.10 24.11 -31.83
CA ASN A 345 -2.67 23.46 -33.06
C ASN A 345 -1.19 23.66 -33.43
N ILE A 346 -0.37 24.10 -32.50
CA ILE A 346 1.08 24.08 -32.70
C ILE A 346 1.51 22.61 -32.69
N VAL A 347 2.33 22.23 -33.66
CA VAL A 347 2.89 20.89 -33.78
C VAL A 347 4.40 20.98 -33.62
N GLU A 348 4.92 20.26 -32.65
CA GLU A 348 6.34 20.11 -32.44
C GLU A 348 6.78 18.70 -32.80
N THR A 349 7.88 18.58 -33.54
CA THR A 349 8.48 17.29 -33.87
C THR A 349 9.80 17.19 -33.16
N LEU A 350 9.87 16.27 -32.20
CA LEU A 350 11.09 15.94 -31.44
C LEU A 350 11.70 14.68 -32.03
N SER A 351 12.82 14.78 -32.71
CA SER A 351 13.58 13.65 -33.19
C SER A 351 14.91 13.55 -32.44
N VAL A 352 15.16 12.42 -31.79
CA VAL A 352 16.35 12.19 -30.96
C VAL A 352 17.13 10.98 -31.47
N GLU A 353 18.43 11.15 -31.59
CA GLU A 353 19.39 10.06 -31.83
C GLU A 353 20.08 9.67 -30.52
N TYR A 354 20.42 8.41 -30.37
CA TYR A 354 21.07 7.88 -29.17
C TYR A 354 21.90 6.65 -29.47
N ASN A 355 22.80 6.34 -28.53
CA ASN A 355 23.59 5.11 -28.56
C ASN A 355 23.00 4.12 -27.56
N LYS A 356 22.92 2.85 -27.95
CA LYS A 356 22.53 1.75 -27.08
C LYS A 356 23.78 1.04 -26.59
N SER A 357 23.92 0.91 -25.28
CA SER A 357 25.00 0.15 -24.68
C SER A 357 24.58 -1.31 -24.52
N SER A 358 25.49 -2.24 -24.81
CA SER A 358 25.33 -3.65 -24.43
C SER A 358 25.52 -3.89 -22.93
N LEU A 359 25.88 -2.85 -22.17
CA LEU A 359 25.96 -2.92 -20.71
C LEU A 359 24.54 -3.05 -20.16
N THR A 360 24.26 -4.17 -19.56
CA THR A 360 23.05 -4.37 -18.75
C THR A 360 23.20 -3.62 -17.44
N LEU A 361 22.19 -2.91 -17.00
CA LEU A 361 22.19 -2.27 -15.68
C LEU A 361 22.42 -3.29 -14.55
N PHE A 362 21.93 -4.52 -14.76
CA PHE A 362 22.11 -5.69 -13.90
C PHE A 362 22.05 -6.97 -14.74
N ASN A 363 22.60 -8.05 -14.23
CA ASN A 363 22.46 -9.38 -14.87
C ASN A 363 20.98 -9.80 -15.03
N ALA A 364 20.11 -9.32 -14.14
CA ALA A 364 18.67 -9.60 -14.18
C ALA A 364 17.84 -8.60 -15.01
N CYS A 365 18.45 -7.49 -15.48
CA CYS A 365 17.76 -6.46 -16.26
C CYS A 365 18.49 -6.26 -17.61
N PRO A 366 18.08 -7.00 -18.64
CA PRO A 366 18.77 -6.99 -19.94
C PRO A 366 18.52 -5.71 -20.77
N ASN A 367 17.76 -4.75 -20.24
CA ASN A 367 17.45 -3.52 -20.97
C ASN A 367 18.72 -2.71 -21.27
N PRO A 368 18.92 -2.26 -22.52
CA PRO A 368 20.09 -1.46 -22.87
C PRO A 368 20.09 -0.12 -22.14
N VAL A 369 21.26 0.35 -21.77
CA VAL A 369 21.42 1.73 -21.29
C VAL A 369 21.52 2.65 -22.51
N ILE A 370 20.65 3.64 -22.56
CA ILE A 370 20.61 4.63 -23.64
C ILE A 370 21.44 5.85 -23.24
N THR A 371 22.45 6.16 -24.05
CA THR A 371 23.43 7.24 -23.81
C THR A 371 23.65 8.08 -25.07
N GLY A 372 24.38 9.17 -24.91
CA GLY A 372 24.78 9.99 -26.06
C GLY A 372 23.61 10.64 -26.80
N LEU A 373 22.52 10.95 -26.05
CA LEU A 373 21.34 11.57 -26.60
C LEU A 373 21.71 12.89 -27.29
N ARG A 374 21.23 13.06 -28.52
CA ARG A 374 21.41 14.27 -29.31
C ARG A 374 20.20 14.50 -30.21
N GLU A 375 19.99 15.72 -30.63
CA GLU A 375 18.97 16.02 -31.63
C GLU A 375 19.35 15.43 -32.98
N ALA A 376 18.39 14.84 -33.65
CA ALA A 376 18.56 14.33 -35.02
C ALA A 376 18.45 15.45 -36.07
N SER A 377 17.80 16.58 -35.73
CA SER A 377 17.67 17.79 -36.58
C SER A 377 17.75 19.01 -35.68
N GLU A 378 18.52 20.03 -36.10
CA GLU A 378 18.60 21.30 -35.37
C GLU A 378 17.25 22.05 -35.46
N VAL A 379 16.47 22.00 -34.36
CA VAL A 379 15.22 22.75 -34.21
C VAL A 379 15.44 23.84 -33.16
N ALA A 380 15.23 25.06 -33.50
CA ALA A 380 15.62 26.24 -32.72
C ALA A 380 15.02 26.32 -31.29
N ASN A 381 13.93 25.61 -31.01
CA ASN A 381 13.26 25.63 -29.73
C ASN A 381 13.50 24.38 -28.86
N ILE A 382 14.37 23.45 -29.31
CA ILE A 382 14.72 22.22 -28.59
C ILE A 382 16.15 22.33 -28.09
N ASN A 383 16.39 21.89 -26.86
CA ASN A 383 17.70 21.84 -26.24
C ASN A 383 17.89 20.53 -25.47
N ILE A 384 19.00 19.85 -25.67
CA ILE A 384 19.41 18.68 -24.88
C ILE A 384 20.58 19.09 -23.97
N PRO A 385 20.33 19.34 -22.68
CA PRO A 385 21.38 19.74 -21.76
C PRO A 385 22.44 18.63 -21.58
N ASN A 386 23.70 19.00 -21.32
CA ASN A 386 24.81 18.04 -21.21
C ASN A 386 24.57 16.95 -20.16
N ASN A 387 23.88 17.25 -19.07
CA ASN A 387 23.51 16.28 -18.02
C ASN A 387 22.29 15.42 -18.42
N GLY A 388 21.57 15.75 -19.48
CA GLY A 388 20.40 15.02 -20.00
C GLY A 388 20.72 13.95 -21.04
N ARG A 389 22.01 13.76 -21.41
CA ARG A 389 22.40 12.88 -22.54
C ARG A 389 22.36 11.39 -22.23
N THR A 390 21.99 10.99 -21.02
CA THR A 390 21.82 9.60 -20.64
C THR A 390 20.42 9.43 -20.06
N LEU A 391 19.67 8.43 -20.53
CA LEU A 391 18.38 8.10 -19.95
C LEU A 391 18.61 7.37 -18.63
N GLN A 392 17.93 7.84 -17.60
CA GLN A 392 18.10 7.35 -16.21
C GLN A 392 16.75 7.08 -15.60
N PHE A 393 16.72 6.21 -14.61
CA PHE A 393 15.53 6.00 -13.79
C PHE A 393 15.82 6.32 -12.30
N PRO A 394 15.01 7.15 -11.64
CA PRO A 394 13.88 7.91 -12.20
C PRO A 394 14.35 8.90 -13.29
N ALA A 395 13.48 9.13 -14.28
CA ALA A 395 13.80 9.98 -15.42
C ALA A 395 14.21 11.40 -14.96
N VAL A 396 15.38 11.83 -15.38
CA VAL A 396 15.85 13.19 -15.19
C VAL A 396 15.52 14.01 -16.45
N ARG A 397 15.56 15.34 -16.37
CA ARG A 397 15.37 16.19 -17.54
C ARG A 397 16.39 15.85 -18.64
N ASN A 398 15.89 15.38 -19.77
CA ASN A 398 16.69 15.03 -20.94
C ASN A 398 16.58 16.08 -22.05
N VAL A 399 15.37 16.61 -22.26
CA VAL A 399 15.06 17.57 -23.31
C VAL A 399 14.32 18.76 -22.72
N GLU A 400 14.62 19.95 -23.22
CA GLU A 400 13.89 21.17 -22.96
C GLU A 400 13.28 21.65 -24.29
N ILE A 401 11.97 21.88 -24.30
CA ILE A 401 11.26 22.50 -25.42
C ILE A 401 10.85 23.90 -24.98
N THR A 402 11.38 24.91 -25.66
CA THR A 402 11.03 26.30 -25.40
C THR A 402 9.67 26.59 -26.02
N VAL A 403 8.70 26.98 -25.21
CA VAL A 403 7.34 27.34 -25.62
C VAL A 403 7.10 28.83 -25.35
N ASN A 404 6.47 29.52 -26.28
CA ASN A 404 6.22 30.96 -26.22
C ASN A 404 5.01 31.32 -25.36
#